data_1365a64528bd72b9a6d594422cd1fbe5
#
_entry.id   1365a64528bd72b9a6d594422cd1fbe5
#
_cell.length_a   1.000
_cell.length_b   1.000
_cell.length_c   1.000
_cell.angle_alpha   90.00
_cell.angle_beta   90.00
_cell.angle_gamma   90.00
#
_symmetry.space_group_name_H-M   'P 1'
#
loop_
_entity.id
_entity.type
_entity.pdbx_description
1 polymer ?
#
loop_
_entity_poly.entity_id
_entity_poly.type
_entity_poly.pdbx_seq_one_letter_code
_entity_poly.pdbx_strand_id
1 'polypeptide(L)'
;MKKLGNLILVFTLMTSINYLFSQDKNNQWQVSFGLNAVDFHPVGTDAENNATGNWFSEYFNTGNWNNREAALNTLTIRRYANEKFNYGIRGSMNTITKMGDERAALQNPVSLSSMDLLVGYKLGKGFHFLSVEPYLEGGTGYTWFGKERTQTLNGSVGFSIPFSERVKIDINTGYKHAFDDMASLKPHFQHNISLAINFGGKDSDGDGVYDQYDDCPDEPGLPEFNGC
;
A
#
# COMPACT_ATOMS: atom_id res chain seq x y z
N MET A 1 -7.78 -27.23 23.85
CA MET A 1 -6.38 -27.58 23.57
C MET A 1 -6.03 -27.60 22.07
N LYS A 2 -6.84 -28.18 21.16
CA LYS A 2 -6.52 -28.18 19.70
C LYS A 2 -6.41 -26.79 19.06
N LYS A 3 -7.22 -25.78 19.45
CA LYS A 3 -7.14 -24.42 18.93
C LYS A 3 -5.86 -23.67 19.34
N LEU A 4 -5.37 -23.94 20.54
CA LEU A 4 -4.11 -23.34 21.04
C LEU A 4 -2.89 -23.94 20.31
N GLY A 5 -2.91 -25.25 20.03
CA GLY A 5 -1.85 -25.92 19.27
C GLY A 5 -1.75 -25.39 17.83
N ASN A 6 -2.87 -25.13 17.17
CA ASN A 6 -2.88 -24.54 15.81
C ASN A 6 -2.36 -23.10 15.81
N LEU A 7 -2.68 -22.32 16.84
CA LEU A 7 -2.17 -20.95 16.98
C LEU A 7 -0.67 -20.95 17.21
N ILE A 8 -0.15 -21.84 18.05
CA ILE A 8 1.29 -22.02 18.31
C ILE A 8 2.00 -22.50 17.04
N LEU A 9 1.43 -23.41 16.28
CA LEU A 9 2.02 -23.91 15.01
C LEU A 9 2.13 -22.80 13.95
N VAL A 10 1.09 -21.98 13.79
CA VAL A 10 1.11 -20.81 12.90
C VAL A 10 2.16 -19.80 13.38
N PHE A 11 2.25 -19.58 14.68
CA PHE A 11 3.23 -18.66 15.28
C PHE A 11 4.67 -19.17 15.11
N THR A 12 4.91 -20.48 15.26
CA THR A 12 6.22 -21.11 15.07
C THR A 12 6.64 -21.13 13.59
N LEU A 13 5.69 -21.30 12.66
CA LEU A 13 5.96 -21.17 11.23
C LEU A 13 6.37 -19.72 10.86
N MET A 14 5.76 -18.72 11.50
CA MET A 14 6.11 -17.31 11.25
C MET A 14 7.47 -16.91 11.82
N THR A 15 7.97 -17.58 12.87
CA THR A 15 9.28 -17.28 13.48
C THR A 15 10.47 -17.92 12.77
N SER A 16 10.24 -18.90 11.89
CA SER A 16 11.32 -19.59 11.15
C SER A 16 11.68 -18.90 9.82
N ILE A 17 10.95 -17.85 9.39
CA ILE A 17 11.26 -17.11 8.16
C ILE A 17 12.24 -15.98 8.51
N ASN A 18 13.53 -16.32 8.61
CA ASN A 18 14.59 -15.35 8.90
C ASN A 18 15.12 -14.59 7.67
N TYR A 19 14.44 -14.64 6.53
CA TYR A 19 14.87 -13.95 5.32
C TYR A 19 13.89 -12.83 5.01
N LEU A 20 14.28 -11.63 5.42
CA LEU A 20 13.56 -10.39 5.09
C LEU A 20 13.98 -9.95 3.70
N PHE A 21 13.15 -10.24 2.72
CA PHE A 21 13.33 -9.78 1.36
C PHE A 21 12.40 -8.59 1.08
N SER A 22 12.93 -7.43 1.33
CA SER A 22 12.37 -6.17 0.84
C SER A 22 12.73 -6.01 -0.62
N GLN A 23 12.03 -5.13 -1.36
CA GLN A 23 12.52 -4.62 -2.63
C GLN A 23 13.97 -4.12 -2.43
N ASP A 24 14.91 -4.63 -3.22
CA ASP A 24 16.35 -4.43 -3.08
C ASP A 24 17.02 -4.22 -4.44
N LYS A 25 18.35 -4.17 -4.47
CA LYS A 25 19.15 -4.01 -5.70
C LYS A 25 18.93 -5.15 -6.72
N ASN A 26 18.53 -6.32 -6.26
CA ASN A 26 18.33 -7.52 -7.10
C ASN A 26 16.88 -7.62 -7.57
N ASN A 27 15.91 -7.17 -6.76
CA ASN A 27 14.50 -7.10 -7.10
C ASN A 27 14.06 -5.63 -7.14
N GLN A 28 14.47 -4.93 -8.19
CA GLN A 28 14.34 -3.46 -8.28
C GLN A 28 12.90 -2.97 -8.48
N TRP A 29 12.04 -3.80 -9.02
CA TRP A 29 10.65 -3.45 -9.30
C TRP A 29 9.70 -4.08 -8.30
N GLN A 30 8.64 -3.37 -7.99
CA GLN A 30 7.51 -3.85 -7.21
C GLN A 30 6.22 -3.44 -7.90
N VAL A 31 5.31 -4.40 -8.04
CA VAL A 31 3.91 -4.15 -8.39
C VAL A 31 3.04 -4.57 -7.22
N SER A 32 2.12 -3.70 -6.82
CA SER A 32 1.17 -3.99 -5.75
C SER A 32 -0.24 -3.70 -6.24
N PHE A 33 -1.17 -4.58 -5.92
CA PHE A 33 -2.59 -4.41 -6.18
C PHE A 33 -3.39 -4.74 -4.93
N GLY A 34 -4.45 -3.99 -4.69
CA GLY A 34 -5.16 -4.14 -3.43
C GLY A 34 -6.45 -3.35 -3.32
N LEU A 35 -6.88 -3.27 -2.08
CA LEU A 35 -8.08 -2.55 -1.67
C LEU A 35 -7.70 -1.18 -1.10
N ASN A 36 -8.49 -0.18 -1.47
CA ASN A 36 -8.40 1.16 -0.96
C ASN A 36 -9.75 1.57 -0.35
N ALA A 37 -9.71 2.15 0.84
CA ALA A 37 -10.86 2.78 1.47
C ALA A 37 -10.59 4.26 1.67
N VAL A 38 -11.59 5.10 1.43
CA VAL A 38 -11.53 6.55 1.59
C VAL A 38 -12.39 6.96 2.77
N ASP A 39 -11.81 7.72 3.68
CA ASP A 39 -12.46 8.18 4.90
C ASP A 39 -12.34 9.70 5.03
N PHE A 40 -13.47 10.37 5.05
CA PHE A 40 -13.56 11.82 5.22
C PHE A 40 -13.84 12.23 6.68
N HIS A 41 -14.18 11.27 7.55
CA HIS A 41 -14.62 11.58 8.91
C HIS A 41 -13.49 12.14 9.80
N PRO A 42 -12.26 11.52 9.85
CA PRO A 42 -11.26 11.89 10.84
C PRO A 42 -10.37 13.07 10.43
N VAL A 43 -10.84 13.98 9.60
CA VAL A 43 -10.02 15.11 9.08
C VAL A 43 -10.38 16.47 9.71
N GLY A 44 -11.26 16.49 10.69
CA GLY A 44 -11.75 17.70 11.32
C GLY A 44 -12.99 18.28 10.64
N THR A 45 -13.60 19.28 11.24
CA THR A 45 -14.70 20.05 10.64
C THR A 45 -14.17 21.07 9.64
N ASP A 46 -14.85 21.21 8.51
CA ASP A 46 -14.57 22.32 7.62
C ASP A 46 -15.14 23.65 8.17
N ALA A 47 -14.81 24.77 7.50
CA ALA A 47 -15.27 26.10 7.88
C ALA A 47 -16.81 26.26 7.83
N GLU A 48 -17.52 25.35 7.18
CA GLU A 48 -18.96 25.34 7.00
C GLU A 48 -19.67 24.35 7.93
N ASN A 49 -18.94 23.76 8.88
CA ASN A 49 -19.46 22.78 9.84
C ASN A 49 -20.06 21.50 9.19
N ASN A 50 -19.67 21.18 7.97
CA ASN A 50 -20.04 19.89 7.40
C ASN A 50 -19.33 18.75 8.16
N ALA A 51 -20.01 17.64 8.30
CA ALA A 51 -19.75 16.51 9.19
C ALA A 51 -18.46 15.73 8.88
N THR A 52 -17.35 16.42 8.89
CA THR A 52 -16.05 15.80 9.08
C THR A 52 -15.81 15.74 10.59
N GLY A 53 -15.52 14.57 11.14
CA GLY A 53 -15.23 14.42 12.57
C GLY A 53 -14.02 15.25 13.01
N ASN A 54 -13.72 15.21 14.27
CA ASN A 54 -12.45 15.74 14.76
C ASN A 54 -11.27 14.90 14.24
N TRP A 55 -10.07 15.49 14.17
CA TRP A 55 -8.86 14.80 13.79
C TRP A 55 -8.71 13.48 14.54
N PHE A 56 -8.56 12.37 13.78
CA PHE A 56 -8.45 10.99 14.27
C PHE A 56 -9.65 10.46 15.07
N SER A 57 -10.80 11.17 15.09
CA SER A 57 -12.00 10.61 15.69
C SER A 57 -12.55 9.48 14.84
N GLU A 58 -12.97 8.40 15.49
CA GLU A 58 -13.52 7.20 14.84
C GLU A 58 -12.65 6.61 13.70
N TYR A 59 -11.34 6.79 13.78
CA TYR A 59 -10.37 6.46 12.74
C TYR A 59 -10.47 5.02 12.21
N PHE A 60 -10.86 4.08 13.06
CA PHE A 60 -11.06 2.68 12.71
C PHE A 60 -12.54 2.28 12.53
N ASN A 61 -13.44 3.25 12.50
CA ASN A 61 -14.85 2.97 12.22
C ASN A 61 -15.07 2.73 10.73
N THR A 62 -15.01 1.47 10.32
CA THR A 62 -15.22 1.06 8.93
C THR A 62 -16.60 1.45 8.37
N GLY A 63 -17.58 1.77 9.24
CA GLY A 63 -18.86 2.33 8.85
C GLY A 63 -18.74 3.69 8.15
N ASN A 64 -17.70 4.46 8.44
CA ASN A 64 -17.44 5.76 7.82
C ASN A 64 -16.67 5.64 6.48
N TRP A 65 -16.07 4.49 6.19
CA TRP A 65 -15.23 4.29 5.04
C TRP A 65 -16.03 4.13 3.75
N ASN A 66 -15.51 4.72 2.67
CA ASN A 66 -16.00 4.49 1.32
C ASN A 66 -15.11 3.41 0.68
N ASN A 67 -15.71 2.25 0.45
CA ASN A 67 -15.07 1.13 -0.22
C ASN A 67 -15.81 0.84 -1.53
N ARG A 68 -15.08 0.66 -2.62
CA ARG A 68 -15.69 0.22 -3.87
C ARG A 68 -15.94 -1.28 -3.82
N GLU A 69 -17.06 -1.69 -3.20
CA GLU A 69 -17.59 -3.06 -3.20
C GLU A 69 -16.53 -4.15 -2.92
N ALA A 70 -15.55 -3.86 -2.07
CA ALA A 70 -14.40 -4.73 -1.77
C ALA A 70 -13.62 -5.24 -3.00
N ALA A 71 -13.72 -4.56 -4.14
CA ALA A 71 -12.98 -4.90 -5.35
C ALA A 71 -11.55 -4.34 -5.31
N LEU A 72 -10.63 -4.96 -6.05
CA LEU A 72 -9.29 -4.41 -6.27
C LEU A 72 -9.42 -3.05 -6.96
N ASN A 73 -9.03 -2.00 -6.27
CA ASN A 73 -9.24 -0.63 -6.69
C ASN A 73 -8.00 0.27 -6.53
N THR A 74 -6.84 -0.33 -6.23
CA THR A 74 -5.54 0.34 -6.20
C THR A 74 -4.48 -0.51 -6.89
N LEU A 75 -3.63 0.17 -7.66
CA LEU A 75 -2.45 -0.38 -8.31
C LEU A 75 -1.27 0.54 -8.01
N THR A 76 -0.17 -0.03 -7.54
CA THR A 76 1.06 0.72 -7.29
C THR A 76 2.23 0.04 -7.98
N ILE A 77 3.05 0.82 -8.67
CA ILE A 77 4.32 0.37 -9.26
C ILE A 77 5.43 1.19 -8.59
N ARG A 78 6.42 0.50 -8.02
CA ARG A 78 7.57 1.14 -7.37
C ARG A 78 8.87 0.64 -7.96
N ARG A 79 9.88 1.48 -7.90
CA ARG A 79 11.26 1.14 -8.22
C ARG A 79 12.18 1.42 -7.03
N TYR A 80 13.09 0.52 -6.80
CA TYR A 80 14.18 0.67 -5.85
C TYR A 80 15.11 1.82 -6.26
N ALA A 81 15.45 2.67 -5.33
CA ALA A 81 16.46 3.71 -5.50
C ALA A 81 17.73 3.37 -4.70
N ASN A 82 17.56 2.96 -3.44
CA ASN A 82 18.62 2.48 -2.55
C ASN A 82 17.99 1.77 -1.34
N GLU A 83 18.81 1.32 -0.39
CA GLU A 83 18.39 0.56 0.80
C GLU A 83 17.27 1.23 1.61
N LYS A 84 17.20 2.57 1.58
CA LYS A 84 16.21 3.34 2.35
C LYS A 84 15.08 3.90 1.51
N PHE A 85 15.32 4.15 0.23
CA PHE A 85 14.37 4.86 -0.62
C PHE A 85 13.88 4.03 -1.79
N ASN A 86 12.61 4.17 -2.10
CA ASN A 86 12.00 3.81 -3.36
C ASN A 86 11.13 4.97 -3.88
N TYR A 87 10.76 4.92 -5.14
CA TYR A 87 9.83 5.85 -5.76
C TYR A 87 8.86 5.10 -6.67
N GLY A 88 7.72 5.70 -6.93
CA GLY A 88 6.72 5.02 -7.75
C GLY A 88 5.49 5.85 -8.07
N ILE A 89 4.55 5.18 -8.67
CA ILE A 89 3.24 5.72 -9.02
C ILE A 89 2.15 4.83 -8.44
N ARG A 90 1.06 5.46 -7.98
CA ARG A 90 -0.14 4.76 -7.51
C ARG A 90 -1.35 5.30 -8.25
N GLY A 91 -2.12 4.41 -8.84
CA GLY A 91 -3.47 4.67 -9.30
C GLY A 91 -4.48 4.13 -8.29
N SER A 92 -5.52 4.89 -7.97
CA SER A 92 -6.63 4.40 -7.15
C SER A 92 -7.97 4.87 -7.69
N MET A 93 -9.01 4.06 -7.46
CA MET A 93 -10.39 4.37 -7.84
C MET A 93 -11.33 3.98 -6.73
N ASN A 94 -12.32 4.84 -6.45
CA ASN A 94 -13.33 4.60 -5.43
C ASN A 94 -14.67 5.21 -5.84
N THR A 95 -15.73 4.83 -5.16
CA THR A 95 -17.04 5.45 -5.25
C THR A 95 -17.37 6.04 -3.89
N ILE A 96 -17.54 7.34 -3.85
CA ILE A 96 -17.84 8.07 -2.63
C ILE A 96 -19.35 8.13 -2.47
N THR A 97 -19.85 7.55 -1.40
CA THR A 97 -21.27 7.51 -1.05
C THR A 97 -21.62 8.38 0.16
N LYS A 98 -20.57 8.80 0.91
CA LYS A 98 -20.70 9.67 2.10
C LYS A 98 -19.42 10.47 2.31
N MET A 99 -19.57 11.68 2.83
CA MET A 99 -18.46 12.57 3.16
C MET A 99 -18.59 13.00 4.63
N GLY A 100 -18.11 12.17 5.54
CA GLY A 100 -18.25 12.30 6.98
C GLY A 100 -18.64 10.98 7.62
N ASP A 101 -19.51 11.01 8.64
CA ASP A 101 -20.03 9.81 9.27
C ASP A 101 -21.07 9.10 8.37
N GLU A 102 -21.53 7.93 8.78
CA GLU A 102 -22.50 7.15 8.03
C GLU A 102 -23.83 7.88 7.74
N ARG A 103 -24.13 8.96 8.46
CA ARG A 103 -25.31 9.81 8.28
C ARG A 103 -25.14 10.89 7.23
N ALA A 104 -23.90 11.19 6.86
CA ALA A 104 -23.54 12.18 5.83
C ALA A 104 -23.59 11.56 4.41
N ALA A 105 -24.62 10.75 4.13
CA ALA A 105 -24.78 10.10 2.83
C ALA A 105 -25.06 11.11 1.73
N LEU A 106 -24.40 10.94 0.59
CA LEU A 106 -24.63 11.73 -0.61
C LEU A 106 -25.91 11.25 -1.31
N GLN A 107 -26.69 12.18 -1.87
CA GLN A 107 -27.86 11.82 -2.69
C GLN A 107 -27.49 11.01 -3.91
N ASN A 108 -26.34 11.31 -4.52
CA ASN A 108 -25.79 10.59 -5.65
C ASN A 108 -24.33 10.23 -5.37
N PRO A 109 -23.93 8.95 -5.54
CA PRO A 109 -22.56 8.54 -5.44
C PRO A 109 -21.66 9.27 -6.44
N VAL A 110 -20.44 9.64 -6.02
CA VAL A 110 -19.46 10.35 -6.85
C VAL A 110 -18.24 9.48 -7.05
N SER A 111 -17.78 9.38 -8.30
CA SER A 111 -16.51 8.69 -8.59
C SER A 111 -15.32 9.51 -8.11
N LEU A 112 -14.39 8.85 -7.42
CA LEU A 112 -13.09 9.39 -7.04
C LEU A 112 -12.01 8.52 -7.66
N SER A 113 -11.09 9.14 -8.40
CA SER A 113 -9.89 8.46 -8.91
C SER A 113 -8.68 9.35 -8.69
N SER A 114 -7.52 8.74 -8.49
CA SER A 114 -6.28 9.49 -8.33
C SER A 114 -5.10 8.80 -9.01
N MET A 115 -4.11 9.62 -9.36
CA MET A 115 -2.79 9.19 -9.77
C MET A 115 -1.76 9.97 -8.97
N ASP A 116 -0.92 9.26 -8.25
CA ASP A 116 0.03 9.81 -7.28
C ASP A 116 1.45 9.41 -7.63
N LEU A 117 2.39 10.37 -7.57
CA LEU A 117 3.82 10.14 -7.55
C LEU A 117 4.27 10.03 -6.10
N LEU A 118 5.03 9.00 -5.78
CA LEU A 118 5.35 8.61 -4.42
C LEU A 118 6.84 8.46 -4.23
N VAL A 119 7.31 8.83 -3.04
CA VAL A 119 8.64 8.51 -2.52
C VAL A 119 8.45 7.82 -1.19
N GLY A 120 8.94 6.59 -1.08
CA GLY A 120 8.90 5.79 0.13
C GLY A 120 10.25 5.80 0.85
N TYR A 121 10.22 5.88 2.18
CA TYR A 121 11.36 5.78 3.07
C TYR A 121 11.19 4.60 4.02
N LYS A 122 12.06 3.61 3.92
CA LYS A 122 12.08 2.44 4.80
C LYS A 122 12.73 2.79 6.13
N LEU A 123 12.03 2.58 7.23
CA LEU A 123 12.54 2.85 8.59
C LEU A 123 13.50 1.78 9.11
N GLY A 124 13.75 0.73 8.31
CA GLY A 124 14.59 -0.39 8.67
C GLY A 124 13.83 -1.45 9.50
N LYS A 125 14.56 -2.46 9.94
CA LYS A 125 14.01 -3.60 10.70
C LYS A 125 13.63 -3.18 12.12
N GLY A 126 12.54 -2.41 12.27
CA GLY A 126 12.14 -1.81 13.54
C GLY A 126 11.56 -2.79 14.57
N PHE A 127 11.01 -3.92 14.12
CA PHE A 127 10.35 -4.90 15.00
C PHE A 127 10.89 -6.30 14.70
N HIS A 128 11.96 -6.68 15.38
CA HIS A 128 12.57 -8.01 15.23
C HIS A 128 11.62 -9.18 15.54
N PHE A 129 10.53 -8.93 16.24
CA PHE A 129 9.59 -9.96 16.67
C PHE A 129 8.63 -10.45 15.58
N LEU A 130 8.31 -9.62 14.55
CA LEU A 130 7.27 -9.94 13.57
C LEU A 130 7.72 -9.87 12.10
N SER A 131 8.98 -9.68 11.81
CA SER A 131 9.49 -9.47 10.45
C SER A 131 8.72 -8.38 9.67
N VAL A 132 8.25 -7.37 10.39
CA VAL A 132 7.48 -6.24 9.83
C VAL A 132 8.44 -5.13 9.43
N GLU A 133 8.27 -4.58 8.25
CA GLU A 133 9.06 -3.47 7.71
C GLU A 133 8.25 -2.18 7.72
N PRO A 134 8.44 -1.30 8.70
CA PRO A 134 7.76 -0.01 8.72
C PRO A 134 8.34 0.95 7.70
N TYR A 135 7.47 1.77 7.09
CA TYR A 135 7.88 2.79 6.14
C TYR A 135 7.02 4.05 6.24
N LEU A 136 7.61 5.15 5.77
CA LEU A 136 6.92 6.40 5.49
C LEU A 136 6.83 6.58 3.98
N GLU A 137 5.78 7.22 3.52
CA GLU A 137 5.60 7.55 2.11
C GLU A 137 5.05 8.97 2.00
N GLY A 138 5.65 9.75 1.12
CA GLY A 138 5.19 11.09 0.78
C GLY A 138 5.05 11.22 -0.73
N GLY A 139 4.21 12.13 -1.17
CA GLY A 139 4.01 12.31 -2.60
C GLY A 139 3.05 13.41 -2.97
N THR A 140 2.92 13.61 -4.26
CA THR A 140 1.96 14.53 -4.84
C THR A 140 1.20 13.83 -5.95
N GLY A 141 -0.01 14.27 -6.22
CA GLY A 141 -0.82 13.63 -7.23
C GLY A 141 -1.89 14.53 -7.81
N TYR A 142 -2.66 13.91 -8.67
CA TYR A 142 -3.84 14.48 -9.28
C TYR A 142 -5.04 13.61 -8.93
N THR A 143 -6.09 14.25 -8.43
CA THR A 143 -7.33 13.56 -8.01
C THR A 143 -8.52 14.12 -8.78
N TRP A 144 -9.31 13.24 -9.35
CA TRP A 144 -10.58 13.53 -10.01
C TRP A 144 -11.72 13.13 -9.09
N PHE A 145 -12.62 14.08 -8.84
CA PHE A 145 -13.82 13.88 -8.05
C PHE A 145 -15.04 14.28 -8.88
N GLY A 146 -15.74 13.29 -9.40
CA GLY A 146 -16.79 13.51 -10.40
C GLY A 146 -16.25 14.18 -11.66
N LYS A 147 -16.64 15.42 -11.90
CA LYS A 147 -16.17 16.24 -13.03
C LYS A 147 -15.03 17.19 -12.66
N GLU A 148 -14.78 17.36 -11.39
CA GLU A 148 -13.76 18.24 -10.87
C GLU A 148 -12.42 17.52 -10.72
N ARG A 149 -11.35 18.28 -10.61
CA ARG A 149 -10.00 17.75 -10.45
C ARG A 149 -9.13 18.72 -9.67
N THR A 150 -8.25 18.21 -8.85
CA THR A 150 -7.34 19.01 -8.05
C THR A 150 -5.99 18.33 -7.88
N GLN A 151 -4.96 19.14 -7.63
CA GLN A 151 -3.69 18.62 -7.14
C GLN A 151 -3.81 18.22 -5.67
N THR A 152 -3.07 17.19 -5.28
CA THR A 152 -3.06 16.72 -3.89
C THR A 152 -1.63 16.51 -3.40
N LEU A 153 -1.44 16.74 -2.10
CA LEU A 153 -0.24 16.36 -1.36
C LEU A 153 -0.59 15.18 -0.45
N ASN A 154 0.26 14.17 -0.45
CA ASN A 154 0.00 12.91 0.23
C ASN A 154 1.10 12.63 1.25
N GLY A 155 0.72 12.15 2.44
CA GLY A 155 1.64 11.63 3.44
C GLY A 155 1.05 10.40 4.09
N SER A 156 1.81 9.30 4.14
CA SER A 156 1.34 8.05 4.71
C SER A 156 2.39 7.35 5.56
N VAL A 157 1.91 6.53 6.47
CA VAL A 157 2.68 5.58 7.25
C VAL A 157 2.14 4.19 6.98
N GLY A 158 3.04 3.22 6.90
CA GLY A 158 2.66 1.85 6.64
C GLY A 158 3.70 0.86 7.11
N PHE A 159 3.37 -0.40 6.88
CA PHE A 159 4.27 -1.51 7.11
C PHE A 159 4.04 -2.62 6.09
N SER A 160 5.12 -3.31 5.76
CA SER A 160 5.12 -4.47 4.90
C SER A 160 5.32 -5.73 5.73
N ILE A 161 4.57 -6.77 5.42
CA ILE A 161 4.66 -8.10 6.02
C ILE A 161 5.10 -9.06 4.93
N PRO A 162 6.38 -9.50 4.89
CA PRO A 162 6.86 -10.45 3.90
C PRO A 162 6.30 -11.85 4.15
N PHE A 163 5.85 -12.51 3.09
CA PHE A 163 5.44 -13.93 3.09
C PHE A 163 6.48 -14.82 2.42
N SER A 164 7.17 -14.26 1.43
CA SER A 164 8.28 -14.92 0.73
C SER A 164 9.27 -13.87 0.26
N GLU A 165 10.32 -14.29 -0.39
CA GLU A 165 11.36 -13.44 -0.98
C GLU A 165 10.81 -12.38 -1.94
N ARG A 166 9.72 -12.70 -2.63
CA ARG A 166 9.13 -11.84 -3.66
C ARG A 166 7.76 -11.30 -3.32
N VAL A 167 7.07 -11.89 -2.33
CA VAL A 167 5.66 -11.57 -2.04
C VAL A 167 5.51 -11.04 -0.62
N LYS A 168 4.83 -9.92 -0.49
CA LYS A 168 4.50 -9.29 0.79
C LYS A 168 3.10 -8.66 0.78
N ILE A 169 2.55 -8.43 1.95
CA ILE A 169 1.38 -7.55 2.13
C ILE A 169 1.88 -6.18 2.59
N ASP A 170 1.45 -5.14 1.90
CA ASP A 170 1.61 -3.75 2.30
C ASP A 170 0.31 -3.24 2.89
N ILE A 171 0.38 -2.70 4.11
CA ILE A 171 -0.73 -2.03 4.79
C ILE A 171 -0.29 -0.61 5.07
N ASN A 172 -1.06 0.37 4.63
CA ASN A 172 -0.77 1.76 4.92
C ASN A 172 -2.02 2.59 5.10
N THR A 173 -1.83 3.69 5.80
CA THR A 173 -2.83 4.72 5.95
C THR A 173 -2.17 6.07 5.72
N GLY A 174 -2.84 6.94 4.99
CA GLY A 174 -2.30 8.24 4.63
C GLY A 174 -3.35 9.32 4.54
N TYR A 175 -2.92 10.51 4.83
CA TYR A 175 -3.69 11.74 4.65
C TYR A 175 -3.43 12.30 3.26
N LYS A 176 -4.49 12.70 2.58
CA LYS A 176 -4.45 13.35 1.28
C LYS A 176 -5.08 14.74 1.40
N HIS A 177 -4.26 15.76 1.15
CA HIS A 177 -4.65 17.16 1.17
C HIS A 177 -4.92 17.64 -0.25
N ALA A 178 -6.11 18.20 -0.48
CA ALA A 178 -6.48 18.84 -1.74
C ALA A 178 -6.17 20.35 -1.65
N PHE A 179 -5.52 20.90 -2.69
CA PHE A 179 -5.11 22.32 -2.67
C PHE A 179 -6.12 23.31 -3.26
N ASP A 180 -7.10 22.80 -3.97
CA ASP A 180 -8.05 23.69 -4.66
C ASP A 180 -9.31 23.88 -3.83
N ASP A 181 -9.50 25.09 -3.32
CA ASP A 181 -10.69 25.47 -2.54
C ASP A 181 -11.99 25.47 -3.38
N MET A 182 -11.86 25.44 -4.72
CA MET A 182 -13.02 25.37 -5.62
C MET A 182 -13.43 23.92 -5.92
N ALA A 183 -12.61 22.95 -5.59
CA ALA A 183 -12.97 21.55 -5.73
C ALA A 183 -13.87 21.11 -4.56
N SER A 184 -14.94 20.40 -4.85
CA SER A 184 -15.80 19.81 -3.81
C SER A 184 -15.11 18.63 -3.07
N LEU A 185 -13.89 18.29 -3.48
CA LEU A 185 -13.09 17.29 -2.80
C LEU A 185 -12.50 17.85 -1.51
N LYS A 186 -12.92 17.29 -0.40
CA LYS A 186 -12.36 17.57 0.93
C LYS A 186 -11.06 16.74 1.15
N PRO A 187 -10.16 17.21 2.04
CA PRO A 187 -9.09 16.38 2.55
C PRO A 187 -9.65 15.08 3.15
N HIS A 188 -8.89 13.99 3.04
CA HIS A 188 -9.37 12.69 3.49
C HIS A 188 -8.23 11.74 3.81
N PHE A 189 -8.54 10.70 4.58
CA PHE A 189 -7.64 9.56 4.74
C PHE A 189 -7.90 8.50 3.68
N GLN A 190 -6.83 7.81 3.31
CA GLN A 190 -6.88 6.60 2.49
C GLN A 190 -6.25 5.45 3.27
N HIS A 191 -6.98 4.35 3.40
CA HIS A 191 -6.52 3.12 4.02
C HIS A 191 -6.32 2.08 2.93
N ASN A 192 -5.13 1.51 2.83
CA ASN A 192 -4.78 0.56 1.79
C ASN A 192 -4.29 -0.76 2.38
N ILE A 193 -4.70 -1.85 1.78
CA ILE A 193 -4.12 -3.17 1.94
C ILE A 193 -3.87 -3.77 0.57
N SER A 194 -2.63 -4.17 0.29
CA SER A 194 -2.20 -4.60 -1.04
C SER A 194 -1.30 -5.81 -0.97
N LEU A 195 -1.44 -6.71 -1.93
CA LEU A 195 -0.45 -7.73 -2.23
C LEU A 195 0.62 -7.10 -3.13
N ALA A 196 1.86 -7.17 -2.71
CA ALA A 196 3.02 -6.64 -3.43
C ALA A 196 3.93 -7.78 -3.89
N ILE A 197 4.38 -7.69 -5.13
CA ILE A 197 5.28 -8.65 -5.77
C ILE A 197 6.53 -7.91 -6.22
N ASN A 198 7.70 -8.36 -5.74
CA ASN A 198 9.00 -7.84 -6.12
C ASN A 198 9.58 -8.67 -7.26
N PHE A 199 10.23 -8.02 -8.24
CA PHE A 199 10.82 -8.67 -9.40
C PHE A 199 11.91 -7.79 -10.05
N GLY A 200 12.56 -8.30 -11.09
CA GLY A 200 13.56 -7.59 -11.88
C GLY A 200 14.98 -7.90 -11.45
N GLY A 201 15.21 -9.08 -10.92
CA GLY A 201 16.54 -9.66 -10.75
C GLY A 201 17.24 -9.85 -12.10
N LYS A 202 18.57 -9.87 -12.09
CA LYS A 202 19.36 -10.24 -13.24
C LYS A 202 19.31 -11.76 -13.39
N ASP A 203 19.09 -12.23 -14.59
CA ASP A 203 19.10 -13.62 -15.03
C ASP A 203 19.97 -13.62 -16.30
N SER A 204 21.22 -14.06 -16.17
CA SER A 204 22.24 -13.85 -17.19
C SER A 204 22.11 -14.84 -18.36
N ASP A 205 21.67 -16.04 -18.08
CA ASP A 205 21.54 -17.13 -19.06
C ASP A 205 20.09 -17.39 -19.50
N GLY A 206 19.09 -16.77 -18.81
CA GLY A 206 17.69 -16.79 -19.21
C GLY A 206 16.95 -18.07 -18.83
N ASP A 207 17.41 -18.82 -17.83
CA ASP A 207 16.81 -20.07 -17.40
C ASP A 207 15.65 -19.89 -16.39
N GLY A 208 15.43 -18.64 -15.92
CA GLY A 208 14.36 -18.26 -14.96
C GLY A 208 14.80 -18.29 -13.50
N VAL A 209 16.07 -18.65 -13.21
CA VAL A 209 16.71 -18.49 -11.91
C VAL A 209 17.57 -17.22 -11.94
N TYR A 210 17.36 -16.32 -10.98
CA TYR A 210 18.17 -15.10 -10.95
C TYR A 210 19.60 -15.37 -10.49
N ASP A 211 20.61 -14.71 -11.09
CA ASP A 211 22.05 -14.85 -10.80
C ASP A 211 22.37 -14.97 -9.30
N GLN A 212 21.62 -14.33 -8.44
CA GLN A 212 21.82 -14.38 -6.99
C GLN A 212 21.38 -15.67 -6.30
N TYR A 213 20.55 -16.49 -7.00
CA TYR A 213 20.04 -17.78 -6.53
C TYR A 213 20.51 -18.92 -7.42
N ASP A 214 21.32 -18.58 -8.42
CA ASP A 214 21.80 -19.46 -9.44
C ASP A 214 23.24 -19.90 -9.11
N ASP A 215 23.44 -21.22 -9.01
CA ASP A 215 24.75 -21.80 -8.77
C ASP A 215 25.62 -21.76 -10.04
N CYS A 216 25.00 -21.62 -11.24
CA CYS A 216 25.64 -21.54 -12.55
C CYS A 216 25.15 -20.35 -13.39
N PRO A 217 25.37 -19.08 -13.00
CA PRO A 217 24.70 -17.91 -13.57
C PRO A 217 24.92 -17.61 -15.05
N ASP A 218 25.83 -18.32 -15.71
CA ASP A 218 26.17 -18.17 -17.13
C ASP A 218 25.84 -19.42 -17.95
N GLU A 219 25.27 -20.48 -17.32
CA GLU A 219 24.94 -21.75 -17.96
C GLU A 219 23.53 -22.18 -17.65
N PRO A 220 22.57 -22.09 -18.61
CA PRO A 220 21.15 -22.38 -18.36
C PRO A 220 20.94 -23.79 -17.77
N GLY A 221 20.22 -23.84 -16.63
CA GLY A 221 19.93 -25.08 -15.94
C GLY A 221 18.44 -25.21 -15.54
N LEU A 222 18.16 -26.11 -14.62
CA LEU A 222 16.82 -26.31 -14.13
C LEU A 222 16.65 -25.64 -12.75
N PRO A 223 15.50 -25.00 -12.49
CA PRO A 223 15.23 -24.41 -11.17
C PRO A 223 15.32 -25.42 -10.01
N GLU A 224 15.06 -26.70 -10.28
CA GLU A 224 15.18 -27.79 -9.30
C GLU A 224 16.62 -28.03 -8.83
N PHE A 225 17.60 -27.58 -9.61
CA PHE A 225 19.06 -27.69 -9.33
C PHE A 225 19.68 -26.30 -9.13
N ASN A 226 18.90 -25.28 -8.70
CA ASN A 226 19.35 -23.92 -8.53
C ASN A 226 20.05 -23.36 -9.78
N GLY A 227 19.50 -23.55 -10.96
CA GLY A 227 20.05 -23.00 -12.20
C GLY A 227 21.28 -23.75 -12.77
N CYS A 228 21.58 -24.93 -12.30
CA CYS A 228 22.66 -25.73 -12.84
C CYS A 228 22.17 -27.02 -13.59
#